data_80196647d748404c3f464ef6f5691cb9
#
_entry.id   80196647d748404c3f464ef6f5691cb9
#
_cell.length_a   1.000
_cell.length_b   1.000
_cell.length_c   1.000
_cell.angle_alpha   90.00
_cell.angle_beta   90.00
_cell.angle_gamma   90.00
#
_symmetry.space_group_name_H-M   'P 1'
#
loop_
_entity.id
_entity.type
_entity.pdbx_description
1 polymer ?
#
loop_
_entity_poly.entity_id
_entity_poly.type
_entity_poly.pdbx_seq_one_letter_code
_entity_poly.pdbx_strand_id
1 'polypeptide(L)'
;MGQKHISESNLVIENEVFSGCHYAREEMDDGSKRGTFRSYSLLVDGNNIKFKNCIFENTAGRGEDVGQAIALYLDGDGISLEGCKLRGHQDTLFLAPLPDKEIIPGGFTGPKQFTDRARRTFHFKDCVIEGGVDFIFGGATAYFENCEFVNVEKGYVFAPSTPEDVEIGFVCKNCRFVSLDLPDGSCYIARPWRNHGYVKLENCYLGKHINFAGFDDWGKADARSTVRFFELGSFGPGAEGVRPDYVKVEN
;
A
#
# COMPACT_ATOMS: atom_id res chain seq x y z
N MET A 1 -12.49 9.00 -17.83
CA MET A 1 -12.99 8.90 -16.44
C MET A 1 -12.16 9.87 -15.60
N GLY A 2 -12.80 10.72 -14.80
CA GLY A 2 -12.11 11.78 -14.04
C GLY A 2 -11.80 11.35 -12.61
N GLN A 3 -10.82 12.01 -12.00
CA GLN A 3 -10.52 11.88 -10.58
C GLN A 3 -11.73 12.28 -9.73
N LYS A 4 -11.98 11.55 -8.67
CA LYS A 4 -13.03 11.86 -7.68
C LYS A 4 -12.42 12.23 -6.35
N HIS A 5 -13.12 13.04 -5.56
CA HIS A 5 -12.72 13.48 -4.24
C HIS A 5 -13.93 13.43 -3.29
N ILE A 6 -13.75 12.80 -2.12
CA ILE A 6 -14.74 12.74 -1.05
C ILE A 6 -14.13 13.41 0.18
N SER A 7 -14.63 14.61 0.53
CA SER A 7 -14.23 15.37 1.71
C SER A 7 -15.28 15.38 2.84
N GLU A 8 -16.48 14.90 2.54
CA GLU A 8 -17.54 14.76 3.52
C GLU A 8 -17.22 13.61 4.50
N SER A 9 -17.60 13.79 5.76
CA SER A 9 -17.34 12.83 6.84
C SER A 9 -18.62 12.06 7.25
N ASN A 10 -18.45 10.96 7.98
CA ASN A 10 -19.53 10.14 8.54
C ASN A 10 -20.42 9.52 7.47
N LEU A 11 -19.82 9.03 6.40
CA LEU A 11 -20.54 8.40 5.27
C LEU A 11 -20.47 6.89 5.33
N VAL A 12 -21.51 6.26 4.79
CA VAL A 12 -21.51 4.85 4.40
C VAL A 12 -21.74 4.78 2.89
N ILE A 13 -20.80 4.19 2.16
CA ILE A 13 -20.84 4.07 0.70
C ILE A 13 -20.78 2.59 0.36
N GLU A 14 -21.75 2.11 -0.43
CA GLU A 14 -21.91 0.69 -0.72
C GLU A 14 -22.08 0.42 -2.21
N ASN A 15 -21.45 -0.64 -2.70
CA ASN A 15 -21.63 -1.18 -4.06
C ASN A 15 -21.27 -0.19 -5.19
N GLU A 16 -20.36 0.76 -4.91
CA GLU A 16 -19.90 1.76 -5.87
C GLU A 16 -18.62 1.33 -6.58
N VAL A 17 -18.42 1.87 -7.79
CA VAL A 17 -17.20 1.68 -8.58
C VAL A 17 -16.53 3.05 -8.80
N PHE A 18 -15.27 3.13 -8.38
CA PHE A 18 -14.40 4.28 -8.58
C PHE A 18 -13.26 3.88 -9.51
N SER A 19 -13.30 4.36 -10.76
CA SER A 19 -12.34 3.99 -11.79
C SER A 19 -11.66 5.23 -12.36
N GLY A 20 -10.34 5.15 -12.56
CA GLY A 20 -9.50 6.17 -13.17
C GLY A 20 -8.39 5.56 -14.00
N CYS A 21 -7.64 6.41 -14.71
CA CYS A 21 -6.55 5.97 -15.58
C CYS A 21 -5.35 6.94 -15.60
N HIS A 22 -5.26 7.84 -14.62
CA HIS A 22 -4.14 8.76 -14.52
C HIS A 22 -2.91 8.07 -13.89
N TYR A 23 -1.71 8.49 -14.32
CA TYR A 23 -0.46 7.89 -13.92
C TYR A 23 0.67 8.92 -13.79
N ALA A 24 1.73 8.57 -13.07
CA ALA A 24 2.77 9.53 -12.69
C ALA A 24 3.54 10.12 -13.89
N ARG A 25 3.79 9.32 -14.93
CA ARG A 25 4.54 9.77 -16.12
C ARG A 25 3.67 10.51 -17.15
N GLU A 26 2.37 10.62 -16.91
CA GLU A 26 1.46 11.37 -17.79
C GLU A 26 1.89 12.83 -17.90
N GLU A 27 1.92 13.36 -19.13
CA GLU A 27 2.21 14.76 -19.39
C GLU A 27 0.96 15.61 -19.19
N MET A 28 1.11 16.69 -18.44
CA MET A 28 0.05 17.66 -18.19
C MET A 28 0.14 18.83 -19.18
N ASP A 29 -0.92 19.62 -19.29
CA ASP A 29 -1.03 20.75 -20.23
C ASP A 29 0.09 21.78 -20.07
N ASP A 30 0.68 21.90 -18.88
CA ASP A 30 1.81 22.77 -18.57
C ASP A 30 3.19 22.16 -18.92
N GLY A 31 3.21 20.98 -19.52
CA GLY A 31 4.43 20.23 -19.88
C GLY A 31 5.09 19.50 -18.70
N SER A 32 4.57 19.62 -17.48
CA SER A 32 5.06 18.87 -16.33
C SER A 32 4.56 17.43 -16.33
N LYS A 33 5.24 16.53 -15.58
CA LYS A 33 4.68 15.21 -15.32
C LYS A 33 3.68 15.28 -14.17
N ARG A 34 2.63 14.46 -14.26
CA ARG A 34 1.57 14.41 -13.25
C ARG A 34 2.11 14.06 -11.85
N GLY A 35 3.03 13.10 -11.75
CA GLY A 35 3.57 12.62 -10.47
C GLY A 35 2.59 11.70 -9.73
N THR A 36 3.12 10.98 -8.74
CA THR A 36 2.39 9.94 -8.00
C THR A 36 1.11 10.46 -7.35
N PHE A 37 1.21 11.55 -6.59
CA PHE A 37 0.10 12.01 -5.73
C PHE A 37 -0.99 12.81 -6.46
N ARG A 38 -0.86 12.96 -7.77
CA ARG A 38 -1.93 13.49 -8.65
C ARG A 38 -2.51 12.41 -9.57
N SER A 39 -2.12 11.12 -9.40
CA SER A 39 -2.55 10.02 -10.27
C SER A 39 -3.77 9.24 -9.76
N TYR A 40 -4.31 9.59 -8.60
CA TYR A 40 -5.38 8.85 -7.94
C TYR A 40 -6.69 8.80 -8.76
N SER A 41 -7.40 7.68 -8.63
CA SER A 41 -8.79 7.57 -9.12
C SER A 41 -9.77 8.18 -8.11
N LEU A 42 -9.58 7.88 -6.82
CA LEU A 42 -10.34 8.49 -5.73
C LEU A 42 -9.41 8.98 -4.62
N LEU A 43 -9.59 10.24 -4.18
CA LEU A 43 -9.05 10.80 -2.95
C LEU A 43 -10.16 10.87 -1.90
N VAL A 44 -9.87 10.40 -0.68
CA VAL A 44 -10.79 10.47 0.47
C VAL A 44 -10.07 11.15 1.63
N ASP A 45 -10.49 12.35 2.01
CA ASP A 45 -9.97 13.09 3.16
C ASP A 45 -11.05 13.46 4.21
N GLY A 46 -12.28 13.01 3.99
CA GLY A 46 -13.32 12.98 5.04
C GLY A 46 -13.02 11.89 6.08
N ASN A 47 -13.51 12.08 7.30
CA ASN A 47 -13.30 11.17 8.42
C ASN A 47 -14.50 10.25 8.67
N ASN A 48 -14.27 9.10 9.34
CA ASN A 48 -15.31 8.15 9.74
C ASN A 48 -16.16 7.68 8.54
N ILE A 49 -15.49 7.25 7.48
CA ILE A 49 -16.17 6.76 6.27
C ILE A 49 -16.07 5.23 6.22
N LYS A 50 -17.21 4.58 5.92
CA LYS A 50 -17.25 3.15 5.70
C LYS A 50 -17.60 2.84 4.25
N PHE A 51 -16.72 2.10 3.57
CA PHE A 51 -16.96 1.53 2.25
C PHE A 51 -17.32 0.05 2.38
N LYS A 52 -18.37 -0.39 1.69
CA LYS A 52 -18.76 -1.81 1.63
C LYS A 52 -18.94 -2.27 0.19
N ASN A 53 -18.34 -3.40 -0.14
CA ASN A 53 -18.46 -4.04 -1.46
C ASN A 53 -18.16 -3.08 -2.63
N CYS A 54 -17.30 -2.07 -2.41
CA CYS A 54 -16.90 -1.11 -3.43
C CYS A 54 -15.71 -1.62 -4.24
N ILE A 55 -15.57 -1.10 -5.46
CA ILE A 55 -14.41 -1.35 -6.32
C ILE A 55 -13.67 -0.03 -6.53
N PHE A 56 -12.37 -0.05 -6.29
CA PHE A 56 -11.45 1.05 -6.56
C PHE A 56 -10.42 0.57 -7.55
N GLU A 57 -10.30 1.21 -8.69
CA GLU A 57 -9.35 0.76 -9.70
C GLU A 57 -8.64 1.92 -10.41
N ASN A 58 -7.38 1.69 -10.75
CA ASN A 58 -6.65 2.51 -11.70
C ASN A 58 -6.21 1.64 -12.87
N THR A 59 -6.73 1.97 -14.05
CA THR A 59 -6.58 1.18 -15.28
C THR A 59 -5.45 1.70 -16.19
N ALA A 60 -4.54 2.53 -15.67
CA ALA A 60 -3.46 3.13 -16.47
C ALA A 60 -2.49 2.09 -17.05
N GLY A 61 -2.31 0.95 -16.37
CA GLY A 61 -1.43 -0.12 -16.84
C GLY A 61 -0.24 -0.38 -15.93
N ARG A 62 0.74 -1.14 -16.44
CA ARG A 62 1.87 -1.65 -15.66
C ARG A 62 2.84 -0.54 -15.24
N GLY A 63 3.40 -0.69 -14.03
CA GLY A 63 4.33 0.31 -13.48
C GLY A 63 5.58 0.54 -14.33
N GLU A 64 6.07 -0.48 -15.05
CA GLU A 64 7.21 -0.33 -15.97
C GLU A 64 6.93 0.65 -17.12
N ASP A 65 5.69 0.72 -17.58
CA ASP A 65 5.27 1.59 -18.68
C ASP A 65 4.87 2.99 -18.20
N VAL A 66 4.02 3.06 -17.18
CA VAL A 66 3.34 4.29 -16.77
C VAL A 66 3.87 4.90 -15.45
N GLY A 67 4.61 4.14 -14.67
CA GLY A 67 5.01 4.50 -13.31
C GLY A 67 3.89 4.28 -12.30
N GLN A 68 3.85 5.10 -11.27
CA GLN A 68 2.88 5.02 -10.18
C GLN A 68 1.48 5.42 -10.66
N ALA A 69 0.45 4.72 -10.17
CA ALA A 69 -0.95 4.97 -10.55
C ALA A 69 -1.89 4.56 -9.41
N ILE A 70 -2.25 5.53 -8.55
CA ILE A 70 -3.03 5.30 -7.35
C ILE A 70 -4.50 5.02 -7.71
N ALA A 71 -5.04 3.89 -7.26
CA ALA A 71 -6.48 3.63 -7.31
C ALA A 71 -7.21 4.34 -6.17
N LEU A 72 -6.70 4.23 -4.95
CA LEU A 72 -7.31 4.84 -3.76
C LEU A 72 -6.28 5.56 -2.90
N TYR A 73 -6.53 6.84 -2.64
CA TYR A 73 -5.74 7.72 -1.78
C TYR A 73 -6.55 8.04 -0.52
N LEU A 74 -6.17 7.51 0.63
CA LEU A 74 -6.83 7.77 1.91
C LEU A 74 -6.02 8.76 2.75
N ASP A 75 -6.64 9.89 3.15
CA ASP A 75 -6.04 10.92 4.03
C ASP A 75 -7.00 11.40 5.15
N GLY A 76 -8.21 10.86 5.23
CA GLY A 76 -9.08 11.02 6.40
C GLY A 76 -8.72 10.04 7.51
N ASP A 77 -9.27 10.21 8.71
CA ASP A 77 -9.10 9.29 9.83
C ASP A 77 -10.35 8.43 10.05
N GLY A 78 -10.17 7.23 10.63
CA GLY A 78 -11.28 6.34 10.94
C GLY A 78 -11.99 5.77 9.70
N ILE A 79 -11.28 5.59 8.59
CA ILE A 79 -11.86 5.03 7.38
C ILE A 79 -11.77 3.50 7.41
N SER A 80 -12.86 2.82 7.05
CA SER A 80 -12.93 1.36 6.98
C SER A 80 -13.46 0.86 5.64
N LEU A 81 -12.88 -0.25 5.16
CA LEU A 81 -13.30 -0.96 3.95
C LEU A 81 -13.67 -2.39 4.31
N GLU A 82 -14.84 -2.87 3.87
CA GLU A 82 -15.34 -4.22 4.10
C GLU A 82 -15.80 -4.85 2.78
N GLY A 83 -15.25 -6.01 2.43
CA GLY A 83 -15.61 -6.73 1.19
C GLY A 83 -15.23 -5.98 -0.09
N CYS A 84 -14.33 -5.02 -0.02
CA CYS A 84 -13.97 -4.16 -1.15
C CYS A 84 -12.89 -4.81 -2.03
N LYS A 85 -12.81 -4.34 -3.30
CA LYS A 85 -11.76 -4.72 -4.24
C LYS A 85 -10.96 -3.49 -4.67
N LEU A 86 -9.63 -3.56 -4.54
CA LEU A 86 -8.72 -2.53 -5.02
C LEU A 86 -7.87 -3.12 -6.14
N ARG A 87 -7.79 -2.46 -7.28
CA ARG A 87 -7.09 -2.95 -8.46
C ARG A 87 -6.17 -1.89 -9.03
N GLY A 88 -4.95 -2.27 -9.28
CA GLY A 88 -3.92 -1.43 -9.89
C GLY A 88 -2.66 -2.22 -10.17
N HIS A 89 -1.57 -1.49 -10.34
CA HIS A 89 -0.25 -2.05 -10.59
C HIS A 89 0.76 -1.49 -9.59
N GLN A 90 1.51 -0.45 -9.94
CA GLN A 90 2.41 0.22 -9.02
C GLN A 90 1.65 1.26 -8.20
N ASP A 91 1.82 1.26 -6.86
CA ASP A 91 1.25 2.25 -5.94
C ASP A 91 -0.29 2.25 -5.89
N THR A 92 -0.95 1.10 -5.88
CA THR A 92 -2.42 0.99 -5.93
C THR A 92 -3.14 1.70 -4.78
N LEU A 93 -2.64 1.56 -3.53
CA LEU A 93 -3.27 2.09 -2.31
C LEU A 93 -2.29 2.95 -1.52
N PHE A 94 -2.57 4.25 -1.42
CA PHE A 94 -1.84 5.15 -0.54
C PHE A 94 -2.57 5.39 0.77
N LEU A 95 -1.85 5.25 1.89
CA LEU A 95 -2.34 5.41 3.26
C LEU A 95 -1.58 6.54 3.96
N ALA A 96 -2.15 7.74 3.96
CA ALA A 96 -1.52 8.93 4.55
C ALA A 96 -1.20 8.73 6.06
N PRO A 97 -0.22 9.48 6.60
CA PRO A 97 0.34 10.69 6.01
C PRO A 97 1.49 10.45 5.03
N LEU A 98 1.76 11.48 4.23
CA LEU A 98 3.05 11.59 3.53
C LEU A 98 4.19 11.68 4.55
N PRO A 99 5.41 11.20 4.23
CA PRO A 99 6.58 11.47 5.05
C PRO A 99 6.87 12.96 5.23
N ASP A 100 7.58 13.34 6.29
CA ASP A 100 7.90 14.75 6.59
C ASP A 100 8.70 15.44 5.50
N LYS A 101 9.60 14.70 4.84
CA LYS A 101 10.50 15.24 3.82
C LYS A 101 10.45 14.42 2.54
N GLU A 102 10.51 15.13 1.42
CA GLU A 102 10.74 14.53 0.10
C GLU A 102 12.16 13.98 0.01
N ILE A 103 12.35 12.89 -0.74
CA ILE A 103 13.68 12.41 -1.16
C ILE A 103 14.10 13.12 -2.45
N ILE A 104 13.14 13.29 -3.36
CA ILE A 104 13.34 13.96 -4.65
C ILE A 104 12.50 15.24 -4.62
N PRO A 105 13.06 16.41 -4.94
CA PRO A 105 12.31 17.66 -5.03
C PRO A 105 11.07 17.52 -5.92
N GLY A 106 9.90 17.93 -5.40
CA GLY A 106 8.62 17.79 -6.08
C GLY A 106 8.02 16.38 -6.04
N GLY A 107 8.62 15.44 -5.32
CA GLY A 107 8.14 14.05 -5.23
C GLY A 107 6.79 13.91 -4.57
N PHE A 108 6.36 14.90 -3.77
CA PHE A 108 5.04 14.93 -3.12
C PHE A 108 4.05 15.88 -3.79
N THR A 109 4.38 16.41 -4.96
CA THR A 109 3.47 17.34 -5.67
C THR A 109 2.09 16.71 -5.83
N GLY A 110 1.09 17.34 -5.19
CA GLY A 110 -0.29 16.86 -5.16
C GLY A 110 -1.16 17.61 -4.15
N PRO A 111 -2.44 17.23 -4.03
CA PRO A 111 -3.42 17.97 -3.24
C PRO A 111 -3.09 18.00 -1.73
N LYS A 112 -2.29 17.06 -1.25
CA LYS A 112 -1.94 16.90 0.18
C LYS A 112 -0.47 17.20 0.49
N GLN A 113 0.26 17.82 -0.42
CA GLN A 113 1.69 18.13 -0.28
C GLN A 113 2.01 18.93 0.98
N PHE A 114 1.17 19.91 1.32
CA PHE A 114 1.37 20.86 2.43
C PHE A 114 0.43 20.63 3.62
N THR A 115 -0.31 19.53 3.64
CA THR A 115 -1.20 19.22 4.77
C THR A 115 -0.39 18.65 5.95
N ASP A 116 -0.97 18.75 7.15
CA ASP A 116 -0.40 18.19 8.37
C ASP A 116 -0.14 16.69 8.23
N ARG A 117 0.96 16.22 8.82
CA ARG A 117 1.33 14.80 8.89
C ARG A 117 0.62 14.11 10.06
N ALA A 118 -0.67 14.39 10.22
CA ALA A 118 -1.48 13.84 11.30
C ALA A 118 -1.57 12.31 11.18
N ARG A 119 -1.59 11.64 12.32
CA ARG A 119 -1.76 10.19 12.39
C ARG A 119 -3.13 9.80 11.84
N ARG A 120 -3.18 8.72 11.07
CA ARG A 120 -4.39 8.18 10.46
C ARG A 120 -4.51 6.69 10.79
N THR A 121 -5.74 6.23 10.97
CA THR A 121 -6.03 4.83 11.22
C THR A 121 -7.03 4.30 10.20
N PHE A 122 -6.69 3.16 9.59
CA PHE A 122 -7.51 2.51 8.58
C PHE A 122 -7.77 1.05 8.92
N HIS A 123 -8.95 0.56 8.56
CA HIS A 123 -9.34 -0.83 8.77
C HIS A 123 -9.83 -1.45 7.45
N PHE A 124 -9.23 -2.57 7.09
CA PHE A 124 -9.59 -3.37 5.91
C PHE A 124 -10.02 -4.75 6.38
N LYS A 125 -11.21 -5.17 6.01
CA LYS A 125 -11.74 -6.49 6.35
C LYS A 125 -12.30 -7.18 5.13
N ASP A 126 -11.93 -8.46 4.94
CA ASP A 126 -12.42 -9.29 3.84
C ASP A 126 -12.24 -8.63 2.45
N CYS A 127 -11.15 -7.85 2.27
CA CYS A 127 -10.85 -7.13 1.04
C CYS A 127 -9.88 -7.90 0.15
N VAL A 128 -9.97 -7.65 -1.16
CA VAL A 128 -8.98 -8.12 -2.16
C VAL A 128 -8.23 -6.91 -2.70
N ILE A 129 -6.90 -6.92 -2.59
CA ILE A 129 -6.04 -5.81 -3.02
C ILE A 129 -5.01 -6.35 -4.03
N GLU A 130 -5.10 -5.87 -5.25
CA GLU A 130 -4.28 -6.30 -6.39
C GLU A 130 -3.24 -5.24 -6.75
N GLY A 131 -2.01 -5.68 -7.05
CA GLY A 131 -0.95 -4.78 -7.50
C GLY A 131 0.36 -5.49 -7.80
N GLY A 132 1.38 -4.73 -8.15
CA GLY A 132 2.72 -5.21 -8.48
C GLY A 132 3.78 -4.63 -7.56
N VAL A 133 4.19 -3.38 -7.80
CA VAL A 133 5.28 -2.74 -7.07
C VAL A 133 4.72 -1.78 -6.03
N ASP A 134 5.12 -1.96 -4.75
CA ASP A 134 4.78 -1.05 -3.64
C ASP A 134 3.28 -0.74 -3.57
N PHE A 135 2.44 -1.74 -3.87
CA PHE A 135 1.04 -1.48 -4.15
C PHE A 135 0.20 -1.10 -2.92
N ILE A 136 0.77 -1.20 -1.70
CA ILE A 136 0.23 -0.60 -0.48
C ILE A 136 1.36 0.18 0.18
N PHE A 137 1.24 1.50 0.25
CA PHE A 137 2.30 2.36 0.75
C PHE A 137 1.77 3.52 1.59
N GLY A 138 2.63 4.10 2.43
CA GLY A 138 2.29 5.24 3.28
C GLY A 138 2.71 5.11 4.73
N GLY A 139 2.30 6.09 5.55
CA GLY A 139 2.75 6.26 6.94
C GLY A 139 1.72 5.90 8.02
N ALA A 140 0.54 5.46 7.64
CA ALA A 140 -0.59 5.20 8.55
C ALA A 140 -0.39 4.02 9.51
N THR A 141 -1.23 3.97 10.53
CA THR A 141 -1.62 2.72 11.18
C THR A 141 -2.75 2.08 10.36
N ALA A 142 -2.55 0.86 9.87
CA ALA A 142 -3.55 0.16 9.08
C ALA A 142 -3.66 -1.31 9.48
N TYR A 143 -4.89 -1.76 9.69
CA TYR A 143 -5.21 -3.13 10.04
C TYR A 143 -5.89 -3.82 8.87
N PHE A 144 -5.31 -4.93 8.44
CA PHE A 144 -5.86 -5.81 7.41
C PHE A 144 -6.26 -7.14 8.05
N GLU A 145 -7.54 -7.47 8.03
CA GLU A 145 -8.08 -8.71 8.59
C GLU A 145 -8.75 -9.54 7.50
N ASN A 146 -8.34 -10.81 7.37
CA ASN A 146 -8.86 -11.75 6.38
C ASN A 146 -8.76 -11.22 4.92
N CYS A 147 -7.79 -10.37 4.64
CA CYS A 147 -7.61 -9.79 3.30
C CYS A 147 -6.75 -10.69 2.41
N GLU A 148 -6.94 -10.55 1.10
CA GLU A 148 -6.10 -11.19 0.09
C GLU A 148 -5.29 -10.14 -0.66
N PHE A 149 -3.97 -10.28 -0.67
CA PHE A 149 -3.03 -9.47 -1.45
C PHE A 149 -2.61 -10.26 -2.67
N VAL A 150 -2.94 -9.73 -3.86
CA VAL A 150 -2.72 -10.43 -5.12
C VAL A 150 -1.62 -9.74 -5.92
N ASN A 151 -0.45 -10.35 -6.00
CA ASN A 151 0.58 -9.87 -6.92
C ASN A 151 0.20 -10.20 -8.37
N VAL A 152 -0.03 -9.18 -9.19
CA VAL A 152 -0.32 -9.30 -10.62
C VAL A 152 0.95 -9.14 -11.48
N GLU A 153 2.03 -8.64 -10.90
CA GLU A 153 3.37 -8.55 -11.48
C GLU A 153 4.44 -8.66 -10.37
N LYS A 154 5.69 -8.90 -10.76
CA LYS A 154 6.81 -9.00 -9.80
C LYS A 154 6.98 -7.69 -9.04
N GLY A 155 7.19 -7.77 -7.73
CA GLY A 155 7.40 -6.56 -6.94
C GLY A 155 7.23 -6.75 -5.44
N TYR A 156 6.64 -5.77 -4.80
CA TYR A 156 6.54 -5.66 -3.34
C TYR A 156 5.10 -5.35 -2.95
N VAL A 157 4.58 -6.04 -1.93
CA VAL A 157 3.24 -5.74 -1.42
C VAL A 157 3.24 -4.41 -0.68
N PHE A 158 4.13 -4.26 0.31
CA PHE A 158 4.16 -3.08 1.16
C PHE A 158 5.41 -2.23 0.98
N ALA A 159 5.22 -0.90 0.96
CA ALA A 159 6.26 0.11 1.07
C ALA A 159 5.92 1.10 2.23
N PRO A 160 6.11 0.67 3.50
CA PRO A 160 5.76 1.50 4.64
C PRO A 160 6.72 2.69 4.79
N SER A 161 6.13 3.83 5.22
CA SER A 161 6.86 5.02 5.67
C SER A 161 6.48 5.42 7.09
N THR A 162 6.13 4.44 7.92
CA THR A 162 5.72 4.66 9.31
C THR A 162 6.74 5.54 10.03
N PRO A 163 6.32 6.67 10.63
CA PRO A 163 7.22 7.53 11.40
C PRO A 163 7.83 6.80 12.61
N GLU A 164 8.98 7.28 13.09
CA GLU A 164 9.68 6.70 14.23
C GLU A 164 8.83 6.69 15.51
N ASP A 165 8.10 7.80 15.75
CA ASP A 165 7.26 8.01 16.92
C ASP A 165 5.87 7.34 16.82
N VAL A 166 5.57 6.65 15.71
CA VAL A 166 4.33 5.87 15.52
C VAL A 166 4.61 4.41 15.84
N GLU A 167 3.99 3.89 16.88
CA GLU A 167 4.24 2.55 17.41
C GLU A 167 3.84 1.44 16.44
N ILE A 168 2.71 1.59 15.76
CA ILE A 168 2.10 0.57 14.90
C ILE A 168 1.89 1.14 13.49
N GLY A 169 2.40 0.42 12.48
CA GLY A 169 2.15 0.72 11.06
C GLY A 169 1.15 -0.25 10.44
N PHE A 170 1.58 -1.06 9.47
CA PHE A 170 0.70 -2.02 8.79
C PHE A 170 0.69 -3.36 9.51
N VAL A 171 -0.51 -3.84 9.88
CA VAL A 171 -0.74 -5.12 10.55
C VAL A 171 -1.67 -5.98 9.72
N CYS A 172 -1.21 -7.17 9.35
CA CYS A 172 -1.98 -8.17 8.61
C CYS A 172 -2.29 -9.36 9.51
N LYS A 173 -3.57 -9.67 9.68
CA LYS A 173 -4.02 -10.81 10.48
C LYS A 173 -4.88 -11.76 9.64
N ASN A 174 -4.50 -13.04 9.63
CA ASN A 174 -5.20 -14.08 8.87
C ASN A 174 -5.31 -13.75 7.38
N CYS A 175 -4.34 -13.02 6.82
CA CYS A 175 -4.33 -12.61 5.43
C CYS A 175 -3.68 -13.66 4.53
N ARG A 176 -3.89 -13.52 3.22
CA ARG A 176 -3.31 -14.37 2.20
C ARG A 176 -2.51 -13.57 1.19
N PHE A 177 -1.29 -14.00 0.92
CA PHE A 177 -0.43 -13.45 -0.13
C PHE A 177 -0.42 -14.44 -1.29
N VAL A 178 -1.00 -14.06 -2.41
CA VAL A 178 -1.18 -14.92 -3.58
C VAL A 178 -0.73 -14.21 -4.86
N SER A 179 -0.63 -14.92 -5.96
CA SER A 179 -0.28 -14.32 -7.26
C SER A 179 -1.10 -14.94 -8.40
N LEU A 180 -1.21 -14.18 -9.48
CA LEU A 180 -1.74 -14.62 -10.75
C LEU A 180 -0.57 -15.16 -11.61
N ASP A 181 -0.18 -16.43 -11.39
CA ASP A 181 0.78 -17.16 -12.22
C ASP A 181 2.19 -16.51 -12.34
N LEU A 182 2.69 -15.98 -11.22
CA LEU A 182 4.06 -15.44 -11.17
C LEU A 182 5.08 -16.53 -10.80
N PRO A 183 6.34 -16.38 -11.25
CA PRO A 183 7.41 -17.29 -10.87
C PRO A 183 7.61 -17.37 -9.36
N ASP A 184 8.03 -18.54 -8.88
CA ASP A 184 8.36 -18.78 -7.50
C ASP A 184 9.47 -17.80 -7.04
N GLY A 185 9.33 -17.24 -5.83
CA GLY A 185 10.31 -16.34 -5.24
C GLY A 185 10.46 -14.97 -5.91
N SER A 186 9.51 -14.55 -6.76
CA SER A 186 9.62 -13.34 -7.58
C SER A 186 9.09 -12.06 -6.91
N CYS A 187 8.43 -12.17 -5.76
CA CYS A 187 7.83 -11.05 -5.03
C CYS A 187 8.30 -10.98 -3.58
N TYR A 188 8.21 -9.82 -2.99
CA TYR A 188 8.54 -9.57 -1.59
C TYR A 188 7.31 -9.09 -0.82
N ILE A 189 7.28 -9.35 0.48
CA ILE A 189 6.24 -8.88 1.39
C ILE A 189 6.36 -7.36 1.58
N ALA A 190 7.57 -6.88 1.88
CA ALA A 190 7.79 -5.46 2.10
C ALA A 190 9.21 -5.00 1.80
N ARG A 191 9.32 -3.69 1.50
CA ARG A 191 10.58 -2.92 1.53
C ARG A 191 10.34 -1.54 2.15
N PRO A 192 11.30 -0.92 2.88
CA PRO A 192 11.04 0.31 3.62
C PRO A 192 11.09 1.55 2.71
N TRP A 193 9.96 2.20 2.48
CA TRP A 193 9.97 3.51 1.83
C TRP A 193 10.68 4.56 2.71
N ARG A 194 10.54 4.44 4.04
CA ARG A 194 11.32 5.20 5.04
C ARG A 194 11.90 4.25 6.09
N ASN A 195 12.99 4.69 6.75
CA ASN A 195 13.83 3.86 7.60
C ASN A 195 13.08 3.17 8.76
N HIS A 196 12.02 3.79 9.31
CA HIS A 196 11.25 3.23 10.43
C HIS A 196 10.00 2.46 10.01
N GLY A 197 9.90 2.08 8.72
CA GLY A 197 8.77 1.35 8.18
C GLY A 197 8.38 0.15 9.03
N TYR A 198 7.06 -0.02 9.25
CA TYR A 198 6.51 -1.09 10.08
C TYR A 198 5.56 -1.98 9.29
N VAL A 199 5.81 -3.28 9.31
CA VAL A 199 4.88 -4.31 8.81
C VAL A 199 4.88 -5.49 9.77
N LYS A 200 3.69 -5.94 10.16
CA LYS A 200 3.51 -7.13 11.00
C LYS A 200 2.55 -8.11 10.35
N LEU A 201 2.97 -9.35 10.20
CA LEU A 201 2.13 -10.45 9.78
C LEU A 201 1.77 -11.32 10.98
N GLU A 202 0.50 -11.69 11.10
CA GLU A 202 -0.01 -12.62 12.13
C GLU A 202 -0.86 -13.71 11.44
N ASN A 203 -0.43 -14.96 11.51
CA ASN A 203 -1.13 -16.13 10.95
C ASN A 203 -1.48 -15.97 9.47
N CYS A 204 -0.52 -15.50 8.66
CA CYS A 204 -0.74 -15.24 7.23
C CYS A 204 -0.29 -16.41 6.35
N TYR A 205 -1.05 -16.69 5.29
CA TYR A 205 -0.63 -17.61 4.24
C TYR A 205 0.27 -16.90 3.24
N LEU A 206 1.46 -17.46 2.97
CA LEU A 206 2.42 -16.96 2.00
C LEU A 206 2.55 -17.94 0.83
N GLY A 207 2.14 -17.50 -0.37
CA GLY A 207 2.23 -18.27 -1.59
C GLY A 207 3.68 -18.44 -2.08
N LYS A 208 3.91 -19.40 -2.97
CA LYS A 208 5.24 -19.75 -3.51
C LYS A 208 5.96 -18.61 -4.26
N HIS A 209 5.22 -17.60 -4.73
CA HIS A 209 5.77 -16.42 -5.40
C HIS A 209 6.53 -15.49 -4.43
N ILE A 210 6.33 -15.63 -3.11
CA ILE A 210 7.08 -14.85 -2.12
C ILE A 210 8.53 -15.33 -2.08
N ASN A 211 9.46 -14.37 -2.17
CA ASN A 211 10.89 -14.59 -2.14
C ASN A 211 11.33 -15.27 -0.84
N PHE A 212 12.39 -16.08 -0.94
CA PHE A 212 12.95 -16.78 0.20
C PHE A 212 13.34 -15.87 1.38
N ALA A 213 13.81 -14.64 1.08
CA ALA A 213 14.07 -13.61 2.08
C ALA A 213 12.79 -12.97 2.65
N GLY A 214 11.68 -13.01 1.92
CA GLY A 214 10.40 -12.41 2.32
C GLY A 214 10.39 -10.89 2.31
N PHE A 215 11.43 -10.25 2.85
CA PHE A 215 11.57 -8.80 3.00
C PHE A 215 12.87 -8.31 2.34
N ASP A 216 12.89 -7.06 1.90
CA ASP A 216 14.00 -6.42 1.23
C ASP A 216 14.35 -5.10 1.95
N ASP A 217 15.61 -4.72 2.04
CA ASP A 217 16.05 -3.48 2.69
C ASP A 217 16.10 -2.28 1.74
N TRP A 218 15.77 -2.50 0.47
CA TRP A 218 15.86 -1.51 -0.60
C TRP A 218 17.29 -0.94 -0.80
N GLY A 219 18.32 -1.71 -0.47
CA GLY A 219 19.71 -1.23 -0.49
C GLY A 219 20.00 -0.13 0.53
N LYS A 220 19.15 0.05 1.54
CA LYS A 220 19.27 1.08 2.59
C LYS A 220 19.88 0.45 3.84
N ALA A 221 21.20 0.46 3.96
CA ALA A 221 21.88 -0.13 5.10
C ALA A 221 21.37 0.41 6.46
N ASP A 222 21.08 1.71 6.53
CA ASP A 222 20.57 2.34 7.75
C ASP A 222 19.18 1.82 8.14
N ALA A 223 18.36 1.42 7.15
CA ALA A 223 17.04 0.88 7.42
C ALA A 223 17.08 -0.46 8.18
N ARG A 224 18.13 -1.28 7.98
CA ARG A 224 18.25 -2.58 8.67
C ARG A 224 18.23 -2.48 10.20
N SER A 225 18.71 -1.38 10.75
CA SER A 225 18.74 -1.15 12.20
C SER A 225 17.45 -0.52 12.75
N THR A 226 16.58 -0.01 11.90
CA THR A 226 15.43 0.81 12.29
C THR A 226 14.08 0.30 11.81
N VAL A 227 14.03 -0.55 10.78
CA VAL A 227 12.78 -1.17 10.34
C VAL A 227 12.17 -2.06 11.42
N ARG A 228 10.86 -2.14 11.41
CA ARG A 228 10.08 -2.92 12.36
C ARG A 228 9.24 -3.93 11.59
N PHE A 229 9.92 -4.98 11.07
CA PHE A 229 9.28 -6.05 10.33
C PHE A 229 9.13 -7.29 11.21
N PHE A 230 7.90 -7.83 11.25
CA PHE A 230 7.53 -8.96 12.10
C PHE A 230 6.76 -9.99 11.28
N GLU A 231 7.07 -11.27 11.48
CA GLU A 231 6.37 -12.39 10.88
C GLU A 231 6.07 -13.43 11.96
N LEU A 232 4.80 -13.57 12.35
CA LEU A 232 4.36 -14.38 13.46
C LEU A 232 3.37 -15.44 12.97
N GLY A 233 3.71 -16.70 13.08
CA GLY A 233 2.84 -17.81 12.71
C GLY A 233 2.45 -17.86 11.22
N SER A 234 3.27 -17.31 10.32
CA SER A 234 3.02 -17.42 8.87
C SER A 234 3.21 -18.86 8.39
N PHE A 235 2.46 -19.25 7.38
CA PHE A 235 2.48 -20.61 6.83
C PHE A 235 2.36 -20.62 5.30
N GLY A 236 2.55 -21.79 4.69
CA GLY A 236 2.55 -21.96 3.25
C GLY A 236 3.96 -21.91 2.64
N PRO A 237 4.10 -22.19 1.35
CA PRO A 237 5.42 -22.38 0.72
C PRO A 237 6.31 -21.14 0.76
N GLY A 238 5.76 -19.94 0.77
CA GLY A 238 6.53 -18.69 0.91
C GLY A 238 7.01 -18.41 2.34
N ALA A 239 6.53 -19.15 3.35
CA ALA A 239 6.97 -19.03 4.74
C ALA A 239 8.18 -19.93 5.07
N GLU A 240 8.54 -20.88 4.19
CA GLU A 240 9.65 -21.81 4.40
C GLU A 240 11.03 -21.14 4.21
N GLY A 241 11.08 -19.86 3.86
CA GLY A 241 12.29 -19.11 3.59
C GLY A 241 13.07 -18.71 4.85
N VAL A 242 14.32 -18.29 4.67
CA VAL A 242 15.16 -17.72 5.73
C VAL A 242 15.08 -16.19 5.66
N ARG A 243 14.46 -15.60 6.65
CA ARG A 243 14.30 -14.14 6.72
C ARG A 243 15.62 -13.47 7.11
N PRO A 244 15.88 -12.24 6.62
CA PRO A 244 17.01 -11.43 7.05
C PRO A 244 16.98 -11.16 8.56
N ASP A 245 18.15 -10.91 9.16
CA ASP A 245 18.36 -10.68 10.59
C ASP A 245 17.60 -9.46 11.17
N TYR A 246 17.19 -8.52 10.30
CA TYR A 246 16.38 -7.35 10.68
C TYR A 246 14.86 -7.66 10.74
N VAL A 247 14.45 -8.88 10.44
CA VAL A 247 13.05 -9.34 10.54
C VAL A 247 12.88 -10.20 11.79
N LYS A 248 11.93 -9.87 12.63
CA LYS A 248 11.60 -10.68 13.81
C LYS A 248 10.60 -11.76 13.43
N VAL A 249 11.01 -13.04 13.53
CA VAL A 249 10.19 -14.20 13.20
C VAL A 249 9.87 -14.97 14.48
N GLU A 250 8.59 -15.28 14.66
CA GLU A 250 8.09 -16.17 15.73
C GLU A 250 7.13 -17.19 15.09
N ASN A 251 7.34 -18.49 15.38
CA ASN A 251 6.58 -19.61 14.84
C ASN A 251 5.42 -20.02 15.78
#